data_bf67dfd6ba77823772123d49754506e3
#
_entry.id   bf67dfd6ba77823772123d49754506e3
#
_cell.length_a   1.000
_cell.length_b   1.000
_cell.length_c   1.000
_cell.angle_alpha   90.00
_cell.angle_beta   90.00
_cell.angle_gamma   90.00
#
_symmetry.space_group_name_H-M   'P 1'
#
loop_
_entity.id
_entity.type
_entity.pdbx_description
1 polymer ?
#
loop_
_entity_poly.entity_id
_entity_poly.type
_entity_poly.pdbx_seq_one_letter_code
_entity_poly.pdbx_strand_id
1 'polypeptide(L)'
;KHAGQGRESAAPIFIVGLPRSGSTLIEQILASHSQVEGTAALPVLMRLAYSIGRYRPDQKRYPESVVDLRSKDFKAYGRQYLEEAQPYRATDRPFFTDKLPNNFSHVGLLHLILQNARIFNARRHPFDSCLGGYKQLFGKGQNFTYDMADLSAYYRQYFETMRHWHRVLPGKVLDVHYEETVTDLET
;
A
#
# COMPACT_ATOMS: atom_id res chain seq x y z
N LYS A 1 3.95 -15.81 12.66
CA LYS A 1 4.11 -15.78 14.14
C LYS A 1 3.25 -14.69 14.79
N HIS A 2 2.97 -13.58 14.12
CA HIS A 2 2.27 -12.40 14.65
C HIS A 2 0.90 -12.13 14.03
N ALA A 3 0.37 -13.03 13.19
CA ALA A 3 -0.95 -12.88 12.58
C ALA A 3 -2.05 -12.73 13.67
N GLY A 4 -3.03 -11.86 13.41
CA GLY A 4 -4.15 -11.65 14.33
C GLY A 4 -3.86 -10.77 15.56
N GLN A 5 -2.71 -10.10 15.62
CA GLN A 5 -2.31 -9.29 16.79
C GLN A 5 -2.59 -7.79 16.63
N GLY A 6 -2.99 -7.32 15.43
CA GLY A 6 -3.26 -5.92 15.13
C GLY A 6 -4.64 -5.43 15.56
N ARG A 7 -5.01 -4.23 15.05
CA ARG A 7 -6.36 -3.68 15.17
C ARG A 7 -7.31 -4.32 14.17
N GLU A 8 -8.54 -4.54 14.58
CA GLU A 8 -9.59 -5.16 13.76
C GLU A 8 -10.40 -4.13 12.95
N SER A 9 -9.76 -3.03 12.54
CA SER A 9 -10.43 -2.05 11.68
C SER A 9 -10.42 -2.51 10.23
N ALA A 10 -11.59 -2.46 9.57
CA ALA A 10 -11.78 -2.67 8.15
C ALA A 10 -11.96 -1.35 7.37
N ALA A 11 -11.88 -0.20 8.06
CA ALA A 11 -12.12 1.10 7.45
C ALA A 11 -11.12 1.48 6.35
N PRO A 12 -9.80 1.24 6.48
CA PRO A 12 -8.86 1.57 5.42
C PRO A 12 -8.91 0.58 4.26
N ILE A 13 -8.88 1.12 3.05
CA ILE A 13 -8.73 0.40 1.79
C ILE A 13 -7.42 0.87 1.16
N PHE A 14 -6.43 0.00 1.11
CA PHE A 14 -5.13 0.33 0.54
C PHE A 14 -5.07 -0.01 -0.95
N ILE A 15 -4.57 0.93 -1.74
CA ILE A 15 -4.33 0.74 -3.16
C ILE A 15 -2.83 0.87 -3.39
N VAL A 16 -2.20 -0.28 -3.62
CA VAL A 16 -0.75 -0.42 -3.83
C VAL A 16 -0.46 -0.77 -5.29
N GLY A 17 0.80 -0.80 -5.68
CA GLY A 17 1.21 -1.18 -7.03
C GLY A 17 2.41 -0.41 -7.53
N LEU A 18 2.53 -0.24 -8.83
CA LEU A 18 3.52 0.65 -9.43
C LEU A 18 2.89 2.01 -9.78
N PRO A 19 3.68 3.08 -9.84
CA PRO A 19 3.24 4.31 -10.47
C PRO A 19 2.73 4.04 -11.90
N ARG A 20 1.64 4.68 -12.30
CA ARG A 20 1.03 4.55 -13.63
C ARG A 20 0.36 3.18 -13.92
N SER A 21 0.12 2.36 -12.91
CA SER A 21 -0.58 1.07 -13.05
C SER A 21 -2.10 1.16 -12.99
N GLY A 22 -2.69 2.36 -12.95
CA GLY A 22 -4.14 2.53 -12.87
C GLY A 22 -4.69 2.70 -11.46
N SER A 23 -3.85 2.87 -10.45
CA SER A 23 -4.26 3.03 -9.04
C SER A 23 -5.25 4.18 -8.81
N THR A 24 -5.16 5.28 -9.59
CA THR A 24 -6.11 6.39 -9.51
C THR A 24 -7.49 6.00 -10.06
N LEU A 25 -7.56 5.19 -11.11
CA LEU A 25 -8.83 4.69 -11.62
C LEU A 25 -9.53 3.81 -10.58
N ILE A 26 -8.80 2.86 -9.98
CA ILE A 26 -9.33 2.02 -8.91
C ILE A 26 -9.84 2.86 -7.74
N GLU A 27 -9.08 3.88 -7.34
CA GLU A 27 -9.52 4.80 -6.28
C GLU A 27 -10.83 5.50 -6.65
N GLN A 28 -10.96 6.03 -7.86
CA GLN A 28 -12.17 6.72 -8.31
C GLN A 28 -13.39 5.78 -8.38
N ILE A 29 -13.20 4.55 -8.84
CA ILE A 29 -14.24 3.53 -8.83
C ILE A 29 -14.70 3.25 -7.40
N LEU A 30 -13.78 2.99 -6.48
CA LEU A 30 -14.12 2.75 -5.08
C LEU A 30 -14.78 3.97 -4.41
N ALA A 31 -14.29 5.18 -4.67
CA ALA A 31 -14.82 6.42 -4.12
C ALA A 31 -16.18 6.83 -4.72
N SER A 32 -16.59 6.25 -5.84
CA SER A 32 -17.95 6.42 -6.38
C SER A 32 -19.02 5.76 -5.50
N HIS A 33 -18.62 4.78 -4.69
CA HIS A 33 -19.53 4.14 -3.75
C HIS A 33 -19.84 5.07 -2.56
N SER A 34 -21.12 5.16 -2.17
CA SER A 34 -21.60 6.09 -1.12
C SER A 34 -20.93 5.90 0.25
N GLN A 35 -20.41 4.73 0.55
CA GLN A 35 -19.76 4.40 1.82
C GLN A 35 -18.22 4.57 1.79
N VAL A 36 -17.63 4.90 0.65
CA VAL A 36 -16.16 5.00 0.51
C VAL A 36 -15.75 6.43 0.23
N GLU A 37 -14.79 6.91 1.01
CA GLU A 37 -14.17 8.22 0.84
C GLU A 37 -12.82 8.07 0.14
N GLY A 38 -12.57 8.83 -0.93
CA GLY A 38 -11.27 8.94 -1.59
C GLY A 38 -10.40 9.96 -0.87
N THR A 39 -9.28 9.53 -0.27
CA THR A 39 -8.37 10.43 0.47
C THR A 39 -7.04 10.68 -0.23
N ALA A 40 -6.83 10.09 -1.42
CA ALA A 40 -5.57 10.14 -2.17
C ALA A 40 -4.39 9.43 -1.46
N ALA A 41 -3.15 9.92 -1.63
CA ALA A 41 -1.95 9.31 -1.09
C ALA A 41 -1.70 9.78 0.34
N LEU A 42 -1.69 8.87 1.31
CA LEU A 42 -1.38 9.19 2.69
C LEU A 42 0.08 8.80 3.02
N PRO A 43 0.90 9.72 3.53
CA PRO A 43 2.29 9.41 3.91
C PRO A 43 2.40 8.64 5.24
N VAL A 44 1.27 8.30 5.84
CA VAL A 44 1.17 7.80 7.21
C VAL A 44 1.84 6.44 7.36
N LEU A 45 1.49 5.44 6.53
CA LEU A 45 2.05 4.10 6.66
C LEU A 45 3.57 4.08 6.48
N MET A 46 4.08 4.80 5.50
CA MET A 46 5.52 4.89 5.24
C MET A 46 6.26 5.56 6.40
N ARG A 47 5.75 6.69 6.90
CA ARG A 47 6.32 7.39 8.06
C ARG A 47 6.34 6.49 9.29
N LEU A 48 5.27 5.78 9.55
CA LEU A 48 5.14 4.83 10.65
C LEU A 48 6.13 3.68 10.49
N ALA A 49 6.26 3.08 9.32
CA ALA A 49 7.22 2.02 9.03
C ALA A 49 8.66 2.46 9.37
N TYR A 50 9.07 3.65 8.90
CA TYR A 50 10.41 4.17 9.18
C TYR A 50 10.62 4.64 10.63
N SER A 51 9.56 4.82 11.42
CA SER A 51 9.68 5.11 12.85
C SER A 51 10.00 3.85 13.67
N ILE A 52 9.64 2.66 13.17
CA ILE A 52 9.86 1.39 13.87
C ILE A 52 11.36 1.11 14.01
N GLY A 53 11.82 0.98 15.24
CA GLY A 53 13.23 0.73 15.55
C GLY A 53 14.13 1.97 15.47
N ARG A 54 13.59 3.17 15.22
CA ARG A 54 14.39 4.39 15.03
C ARG A 54 15.32 4.72 16.20
N TYR A 55 14.88 4.45 17.42
CA TYR A 55 15.60 4.77 18.66
C TYR A 55 16.10 3.54 19.42
N ARG A 56 16.20 2.39 18.76
CA ARG A 56 16.68 1.15 19.38
C ARG A 56 18.20 1.24 19.62
N PRO A 57 18.66 0.81 20.81
CA PRO A 57 20.10 0.76 21.12
C PRO A 57 20.88 -0.23 20.24
N ASP A 58 20.25 -1.33 19.83
CA ASP A 58 20.84 -2.37 18.96
C ASP A 58 20.87 -1.97 17.46
N GLN A 59 20.43 -0.76 17.15
CA GLN A 59 20.36 -0.19 15.80
C GLN A 59 19.54 -0.99 14.77
N LYS A 60 18.79 -2.00 15.19
CA LYS A 60 17.85 -2.70 14.31
C LYS A 60 16.77 -1.73 13.85
N ARG A 61 16.65 -1.58 12.54
CA ARG A 61 15.66 -0.74 11.86
C ARG A 61 14.56 -1.60 11.25
N TYR A 62 13.50 -0.96 10.80
CA TYR A 62 12.52 -1.59 9.96
C TYR A 62 13.18 -2.04 8.62
N PRO A 63 12.90 -3.25 8.11
CA PRO A 63 11.90 -4.22 8.60
C PRO A 63 12.38 -5.20 9.67
N GLU A 64 13.69 -5.34 9.93
CA GLU A 64 14.26 -6.35 10.83
C GLU A 64 13.74 -6.22 12.27
N SER A 65 13.47 -5.00 12.72
CA SER A 65 12.97 -4.72 14.07
C SER A 65 11.54 -5.21 14.33
N VAL A 66 10.79 -5.54 13.26
CA VAL A 66 9.39 -6.01 13.39
C VAL A 66 9.29 -7.34 14.12
N VAL A 67 10.31 -8.20 14.04
CA VAL A 67 10.33 -9.52 14.69
C VAL A 67 10.32 -9.43 16.22
N ASP A 68 10.76 -8.30 16.76
CA ASP A 68 10.88 -8.06 18.20
C ASP A 68 9.63 -7.37 18.79
N LEU A 69 8.69 -6.94 17.93
CA LEU A 69 7.44 -6.30 18.36
C LEU A 69 6.49 -7.30 19.02
N ARG A 70 5.70 -6.80 19.96
CA ARG A 70 4.68 -7.55 20.69
C ARG A 70 3.29 -7.17 20.20
N SER A 71 2.27 -7.95 20.56
CA SER A 71 0.86 -7.69 20.22
C SER A 71 0.41 -6.27 20.58
N LYS A 72 0.83 -5.76 21.74
CA LYS A 72 0.50 -4.38 22.15
C LYS A 72 1.06 -3.32 21.20
N ASP A 73 2.24 -3.58 20.63
CA ASP A 73 2.92 -2.65 19.74
C ASP A 73 2.21 -2.60 18.39
N PHE A 74 1.79 -3.76 17.84
CA PHE A 74 0.97 -3.81 16.62
C PHE A 74 -0.36 -3.10 16.79
N LYS A 75 -1.03 -3.29 17.93
CA LYS A 75 -2.28 -2.56 18.24
C LYS A 75 -2.05 -1.05 18.37
N ALA A 76 -0.94 -0.65 18.98
CA ALA A 76 -0.58 0.76 19.11
C ALA A 76 -0.30 1.40 17.74
N TYR A 77 0.48 0.75 16.89
CA TYR A 77 0.74 1.23 15.52
C TYR A 77 -0.52 1.27 14.65
N GLY A 78 -1.40 0.28 14.76
CA GLY A 78 -2.69 0.30 14.05
C GLY A 78 -3.59 1.45 14.52
N ARG A 79 -3.63 1.75 15.81
CA ARG A 79 -4.33 2.92 16.34
C ARG A 79 -3.70 4.22 15.85
N GLN A 80 -2.39 4.34 15.95
CA GLN A 80 -1.64 5.51 15.48
C GLN A 80 -1.91 5.78 13.99
N TYR A 81 -1.90 4.73 13.15
CA TYR A 81 -2.24 4.88 11.74
C TYR A 81 -3.63 5.50 11.55
N LEU A 82 -4.64 4.98 12.24
CA LEU A 82 -6.02 5.47 12.12
C LEU A 82 -6.16 6.92 12.62
N GLU A 83 -5.52 7.25 13.73
CA GLU A 83 -5.51 8.61 14.28
C GLU A 83 -4.81 9.60 13.34
N GLU A 84 -3.65 9.24 12.79
CA GLU A 84 -2.89 10.08 11.85
C GLU A 84 -3.52 10.16 10.45
N ALA A 85 -4.35 9.20 10.06
CA ALA A 85 -5.11 9.24 8.81
C ALA A 85 -6.34 10.16 8.93
N GLN A 86 -6.89 10.34 10.13
CA GLN A 86 -8.12 11.11 10.35
C GLN A 86 -8.09 12.54 9.78
N PRO A 87 -7.00 13.34 9.90
CA PRO A 87 -6.95 14.69 9.33
C PRO A 87 -7.05 14.75 7.80
N TYR A 88 -6.84 13.63 7.11
CA TYR A 88 -6.94 13.54 5.64
C TYR A 88 -8.36 13.18 5.17
N ARG A 89 -9.24 12.87 6.11
CA ARG A 89 -10.63 12.53 5.84
C ARG A 89 -11.51 13.79 5.94
N ALA A 90 -12.36 13.96 4.95
CA ALA A 90 -13.30 15.07 4.89
C ALA A 90 -14.72 14.64 5.31
N THR A 91 -14.99 13.34 5.42
CA THR A 91 -16.30 12.77 5.71
C THR A 91 -16.22 11.69 6.79
N ASP A 92 -17.38 11.30 7.35
CA ASP A 92 -17.52 10.20 8.30
C ASP A 92 -17.91 8.86 7.64
N ARG A 93 -17.66 8.70 6.33
CA ARG A 93 -17.97 7.45 5.63
C ARG A 93 -17.23 6.28 6.28
N PRO A 94 -17.82 5.07 6.36
CA PRO A 94 -17.25 3.95 7.09
C PRO A 94 -15.91 3.47 6.51
N PHE A 95 -15.67 3.69 5.21
CA PHE A 95 -14.42 3.30 4.53
C PHE A 95 -13.73 4.51 3.91
N PHE A 96 -12.40 4.43 3.82
CA PHE A 96 -11.59 5.42 3.11
C PHE A 96 -10.42 4.75 2.39
N THR A 97 -9.98 5.35 1.29
CA THR A 97 -8.82 4.85 0.55
C THR A 97 -7.51 5.41 1.10
N ASP A 98 -6.43 4.65 1.00
CA ASP A 98 -5.05 5.13 1.06
C ASP A 98 -4.35 4.64 -0.21
N LYS A 99 -4.25 5.55 -1.19
CA LYS A 99 -3.71 5.22 -2.50
C LYS A 99 -2.27 5.71 -2.63
N LEU A 100 -1.34 4.97 -2.06
CA LEU A 100 0.09 5.19 -2.24
C LEU A 100 0.73 3.93 -2.85
N PRO A 101 1.00 3.92 -4.17
CA PRO A 101 1.51 2.74 -4.86
C PRO A 101 2.70 2.07 -4.15
N ASN A 102 3.69 2.83 -3.72
CA ASN A 102 4.90 2.33 -3.08
C ASN A 102 4.66 1.62 -1.73
N ASN A 103 3.44 1.69 -1.17
CA ASN A 103 3.06 0.91 0.02
C ASN A 103 3.07 -0.61 -0.22
N PHE A 104 3.26 -1.07 -1.46
CA PHE A 104 3.45 -2.50 -1.75
C PHE A 104 4.60 -3.12 -0.93
N SER A 105 5.63 -2.35 -0.62
CA SER A 105 6.76 -2.80 0.22
C SER A 105 6.36 -3.05 1.67
N HIS A 106 5.25 -2.46 2.12
CA HIS A 106 4.81 -2.46 3.52
C HIS A 106 3.56 -3.31 3.77
N VAL A 107 3.11 -4.11 2.78
CA VAL A 107 1.91 -4.97 2.89
C VAL A 107 1.98 -5.89 4.12
N GLY A 108 3.16 -6.46 4.42
CA GLY A 108 3.34 -7.29 5.60
C GLY A 108 3.12 -6.53 6.91
N LEU A 109 3.67 -5.33 7.05
CA LEU A 109 3.44 -4.47 8.22
C LEU A 109 1.96 -4.08 8.31
N LEU A 110 1.37 -3.67 7.20
CA LEU A 110 -0.03 -3.30 7.11
C LEU A 110 -0.93 -4.42 7.64
N HIS A 111 -0.72 -5.65 7.18
CA HIS A 111 -1.46 -6.82 7.67
C HIS A 111 -1.27 -7.08 9.18
N LEU A 112 -0.07 -6.79 9.71
CA LEU A 112 0.21 -6.97 11.13
C LEU A 112 -0.48 -5.92 12.01
N ILE A 113 -0.61 -4.67 11.56
CA ILE A 113 -1.19 -3.56 12.35
C ILE A 113 -2.67 -3.37 12.12
N LEU A 114 -3.19 -3.70 10.92
CA LEU A 114 -4.59 -3.52 10.48
C LEU A 114 -5.06 -4.78 9.76
N GLN A 115 -5.30 -5.84 10.51
CA GLN A 115 -5.53 -7.18 9.99
C GLN A 115 -6.76 -7.36 9.10
N ASN A 116 -7.76 -6.46 9.21
CA ASN A 116 -8.99 -6.49 8.42
C ASN A 116 -9.01 -5.42 7.30
N ALA A 117 -7.92 -4.67 7.12
CA ALA A 117 -7.81 -3.74 6.00
C ALA A 117 -7.85 -4.50 4.67
N ARG A 118 -8.48 -3.89 3.67
CA ARG A 118 -8.51 -4.41 2.30
C ARG A 118 -7.33 -3.86 1.52
N ILE A 119 -6.71 -4.71 0.69
CA ILE A 119 -5.53 -4.34 -0.08
C ILE A 119 -5.77 -4.69 -1.55
N PHE A 120 -5.81 -3.66 -2.39
CA PHE A 120 -5.89 -3.79 -3.84
C PHE A 120 -4.51 -3.54 -4.43
N ASN A 121 -4.03 -4.44 -5.26
CA ASN A 121 -2.81 -4.28 -6.02
C ASN A 121 -3.15 -3.89 -7.45
N ALA A 122 -2.92 -2.62 -7.79
CA ALA A 122 -3.13 -2.10 -9.13
C ALA A 122 -2.08 -2.68 -10.09
N ARG A 123 -2.50 -3.50 -11.03
CA ARG A 123 -1.65 -4.13 -12.03
C ARG A 123 -1.93 -3.57 -13.42
N ARG A 124 -0.89 -3.48 -14.20
CA ARG A 124 -0.95 -3.11 -15.61
C ARG A 124 0.12 -3.88 -16.36
N HIS A 125 -0.05 -4.04 -17.66
CA HIS A 125 0.97 -4.67 -18.50
C HIS A 125 2.36 -4.06 -18.21
N PRO A 126 3.40 -4.89 -18.00
CA PRO A 126 4.73 -4.42 -17.57
C PRO A 126 5.29 -3.30 -18.44
N PHE A 127 5.18 -3.47 -19.76
CA PHE A 127 5.66 -2.49 -20.72
C PHE A 127 4.95 -1.14 -20.60
N ASP A 128 3.62 -1.15 -20.45
CA ASP A 128 2.82 0.08 -20.32
C ASP A 128 3.07 0.81 -19.01
N SER A 129 3.23 0.06 -17.92
CA SER A 129 3.59 0.64 -16.61
C SER A 129 4.97 1.28 -16.66
N CYS A 130 5.96 0.57 -17.21
CA CYS A 130 7.33 1.08 -17.31
C CYS A 130 7.41 2.28 -18.26
N LEU A 131 6.84 2.18 -19.45
CA LEU A 131 6.83 3.29 -20.40
C LEU A 131 6.07 4.52 -19.87
N GLY A 132 4.92 4.28 -19.19
CA GLY A 132 4.15 5.33 -18.53
C GLY A 132 4.91 6.01 -17.40
N GLY A 133 5.71 5.25 -16.65
CA GLY A 133 6.61 5.75 -15.62
C GLY A 133 7.75 6.57 -16.21
N TYR A 134 8.42 6.05 -17.24
CA TYR A 134 9.54 6.71 -17.91
C TYR A 134 9.16 8.06 -18.56
N LYS A 135 7.98 8.12 -19.17
CA LYS A 135 7.47 9.36 -19.80
C LYS A 135 7.00 10.42 -18.80
N GLN A 136 6.84 10.06 -17.53
CA GLN A 136 6.30 10.95 -16.51
C GLN A 136 7.43 11.67 -15.77
N LEU A 137 7.42 13.01 -15.79
CA LEU A 137 8.27 13.79 -14.90
C LEU A 137 7.66 13.77 -13.49
N PHE A 138 8.26 13.00 -12.59
CA PHE A 138 7.88 12.99 -11.18
C PHE A 138 8.64 14.06 -10.41
N GLY A 139 7.95 14.86 -9.60
CA GLY A 139 8.57 15.92 -8.83
C GLY A 139 9.49 15.42 -7.71
N LYS A 140 9.16 14.27 -7.08
CA LYS A 140 9.95 13.66 -5.98
C LYS A 140 9.62 12.16 -5.84
N GLY A 141 10.59 11.40 -5.34
CA GLY A 141 10.38 10.05 -4.80
C GLY A 141 10.30 8.91 -5.83
N GLN A 142 10.47 9.20 -7.12
CA GLN A 142 10.40 8.19 -8.19
C GLN A 142 11.65 8.24 -9.09
N ASN A 143 12.84 8.40 -8.50
CA ASN A 143 14.09 8.61 -9.24
C ASN A 143 14.44 7.46 -10.19
N PHE A 144 14.01 6.23 -9.86
CA PHE A 144 14.20 5.04 -10.70
C PHE A 144 13.49 5.14 -12.06
N THR A 145 12.55 6.07 -12.25
CA THR A 145 11.84 6.23 -13.52
C THR A 145 12.64 6.96 -14.58
N TYR A 146 13.75 7.59 -14.23
CA TYR A 146 14.58 8.34 -15.17
C TYR A 146 15.60 7.50 -15.94
N ASP A 147 15.77 6.23 -15.57
CA ASP A 147 16.62 5.26 -16.25
C ASP A 147 15.86 3.96 -16.51
N MET A 148 15.98 3.41 -17.71
CA MET A 148 15.26 2.19 -18.09
C MET A 148 15.78 0.93 -17.38
N ALA A 149 17.04 0.88 -17.02
CA ALA A 149 17.61 -0.25 -16.27
C ALA A 149 17.13 -0.20 -14.81
N ASP A 150 17.15 0.97 -14.19
CA ASP A 150 16.64 1.18 -12.83
C ASP A 150 15.13 0.89 -12.77
N LEU A 151 14.36 1.37 -13.73
CA LEU A 151 12.93 1.11 -13.84
C LEU A 151 12.61 -0.38 -13.97
N SER A 152 13.37 -1.07 -14.82
CA SER A 152 13.27 -2.52 -15.00
C SER A 152 13.65 -3.29 -13.73
N ALA A 153 14.70 -2.86 -13.03
CA ALA A 153 15.10 -3.43 -11.75
C ALA A 153 14.01 -3.23 -10.68
N TYR A 154 13.45 -2.03 -10.59
CA TYR A 154 12.36 -1.72 -9.66
C TYR A 154 11.09 -2.51 -9.97
N TYR A 155 10.74 -2.67 -11.26
CA TYR A 155 9.62 -3.53 -11.66
C TYR A 155 9.81 -4.96 -11.18
N ARG A 156 11.00 -5.54 -11.37
CA ARG A 156 11.32 -6.89 -10.89
C ARG A 156 11.20 -7.00 -9.37
N GLN A 157 11.73 -6.01 -8.64
CA GLN A 157 11.60 -5.97 -7.18
C GLN A 157 10.14 -5.92 -6.74
N TYR A 158 9.32 -5.08 -7.36
CA TYR A 158 7.88 -5.02 -7.11
C TYR A 158 7.22 -6.38 -7.37
N PHE A 159 7.47 -6.98 -8.52
CA PHE A 159 6.89 -8.27 -8.90
C PHE A 159 7.22 -9.37 -7.90
N GLU A 160 8.50 -9.50 -7.53
CA GLU A 160 8.96 -10.49 -6.54
C GLU A 160 8.37 -10.24 -5.15
N THR A 161 8.26 -8.97 -4.76
CA THR A 161 7.65 -8.58 -3.48
C THR A 161 6.16 -8.94 -3.45
N MET A 162 5.41 -8.64 -4.51
CA MET A 162 4.00 -8.99 -4.56
C MET A 162 3.78 -10.51 -4.62
N ARG A 163 4.61 -11.23 -5.39
CA ARG A 163 4.61 -12.70 -5.41
C ARG A 163 4.86 -13.27 -4.00
N HIS A 164 5.78 -12.67 -3.25
CA HIS A 164 6.02 -13.05 -1.85
C HIS A 164 4.76 -12.82 -1.00
N TRP A 165 4.11 -11.66 -1.11
CA TRP A 165 2.90 -11.37 -0.33
C TRP A 165 1.77 -12.33 -0.65
N HIS A 166 1.51 -12.64 -1.90
CA HIS A 166 0.50 -13.65 -2.27
C HIS A 166 0.78 -15.03 -1.67
N ARG A 167 2.06 -15.41 -1.58
CA ARG A 167 2.46 -16.69 -0.99
C ARG A 167 2.27 -16.74 0.53
N VAL A 168 2.65 -15.68 1.25
CA VAL A 168 2.66 -15.68 2.72
C VAL A 168 1.37 -15.13 3.34
N LEU A 169 0.56 -14.42 2.56
CA LEU A 169 -0.72 -13.82 2.93
C LEU A 169 -1.81 -14.18 1.89
N PRO A 170 -2.11 -15.48 1.71
CA PRO A 170 -3.05 -15.91 0.69
C PRO A 170 -4.43 -15.25 0.90
N GLY A 171 -5.00 -14.71 -0.17
CA GLY A 171 -6.32 -14.05 -0.18
C GLY A 171 -6.38 -12.69 0.52
N LYS A 172 -5.24 -12.11 0.96
CA LYS A 172 -5.22 -10.78 1.61
C LYS A 172 -5.01 -9.63 0.64
N VAL A 173 -4.48 -9.89 -0.54
CA VAL A 173 -4.26 -8.90 -1.59
C VAL A 173 -5.06 -9.32 -2.81
N LEU A 174 -5.87 -8.39 -3.32
CA LEU A 174 -6.62 -8.58 -4.55
C LEU A 174 -5.88 -7.85 -5.69
N ASP A 175 -5.46 -8.61 -6.69
CA ASP A 175 -4.92 -8.04 -7.92
C ASP A 175 -6.06 -7.49 -8.78
N VAL A 176 -5.92 -6.25 -9.24
CA VAL A 176 -6.85 -5.59 -10.15
C VAL A 176 -6.10 -5.19 -11.41
N HIS A 177 -6.45 -5.78 -12.53
CA HIS A 177 -5.81 -5.53 -13.81
C HIS A 177 -6.46 -4.34 -14.51
N TYR A 178 -5.66 -3.34 -14.85
CA TYR A 178 -6.12 -2.12 -15.52
C TYR A 178 -6.87 -2.43 -16.81
N GLU A 179 -6.33 -3.35 -17.61
CA GLU A 179 -6.88 -3.73 -18.91
C GLU A 179 -8.29 -4.35 -18.77
N GLU A 180 -8.49 -5.17 -17.76
CA GLU A 180 -9.80 -5.76 -17.45
C GLU A 180 -10.78 -4.69 -16.96
N THR A 181 -10.30 -3.82 -16.05
CA THR A 181 -11.12 -2.75 -15.46
C THR A 181 -11.64 -1.76 -16.50
N VAL A 182 -10.87 -1.44 -17.57
CA VAL A 182 -11.32 -0.49 -18.60
C VAL A 182 -12.19 -1.14 -19.68
N THR A 183 -12.16 -2.45 -19.82
CA THR A 183 -12.99 -3.19 -20.79
C THR A 183 -14.33 -3.64 -20.21
N ASP A 184 -14.37 -3.90 -18.90
CA ASP A 184 -15.55 -4.36 -18.20
C ASP A 184 -15.62 -3.78 -16.79
N LEU A 185 -16.36 -2.68 -16.66
CA LEU A 185 -16.59 -1.99 -15.38
C LEU A 185 -17.76 -2.58 -14.58
N GLU A 186 -18.57 -3.47 -15.18
CA GLU A 186 -19.81 -3.98 -14.58
C GLU A 186 -19.62 -5.36 -13.93
N THR A 187 -18.50 -6.02 -14.14
CA THR A 187 -18.15 -7.29 -13.49
C THR A 187 -17.25 -7.10 -12.31
#